data_1a1521920070e7839bf930cec40c00fc
#
_entry.id   1a1521920070e7839bf930cec40c00fc
#
_cell.length_a   1.000
_cell.length_b   1.000
_cell.length_c   1.000
_cell.angle_alpha   90.00
_cell.angle_beta   90.00
_cell.angle_gamma   90.00
#
_symmetry.space_group_name_H-M   'P 1'
#
loop_
_entity.id
_entity.type
_entity.pdbx_description
1 polymer ?
#
loop_
_entity_poly.entity_id
_entity_poly.type
_entity_poly.pdbx_seq_one_letter_code
_entity_poly.pdbx_strand_id
1 'polypeptide(L)'
;MSVDPNSQQGFPSVDISKEQRTQSKKRLFNRSSGRRSFLKGAGLFTTAGVVAGIAGTIPLSLKERESLVQAKDVVGKFDYKRLYEKAYKVRVAAAKANQEIPIPPHPTNGDEERYPNKIGSDSRGLPHNKLGEVDLKAYESLTKAVTTGNHDDFEKVVLGGTRKLVNAQGPLAISLEGCNAVQVAVPPPVALASAERAAEAIELYWQALLRDVPFHKLQNNTDDPLVLAAVAELNQLSTFKGPRQNGRVTPQTLFRGSVTYVDKTDKSGKTAKHVTPSGVLVGPHISQFVLLNIPWGVQYVPPVIRTALPGNDFLTDYEEWLNVQNGGTPKSIKYDPVRRYISTIRDLSEYSHAPGASFFGASLILGTARNANDPFSGGIGAPLNSGNPFVKSKTQQGGNGSFAVGHLQALLNLGVSRAIRAAYWQKFYVHRTLRPEAYGGLVHNNIVNKTQYPVHKDILNSKALAQSFSKFGSYLLPHGFPEGAPIHSSYVGGAASIAGVSATLLKAYFDEDFVIPNPVVPDPNDPTKVIPYTGEPLTVGGELNKLATNYTLGRGHGGIHWRTDGSAGLALGEEIAISILKDERLGYNEKFDGFTFTKFDGTKITV
;
A
#
# COMPACT_ATOMS: atom_id res chain seq x y z
N MET A 1 -5.25 31.65 -42.05
CA MET A 1 -6.26 30.64 -42.36
C MET A 1 -6.74 30.08 -41.03
N SER A 2 -7.95 30.43 -40.65
CA SER A 2 -8.61 30.05 -39.42
C SER A 2 -9.15 28.66 -39.55
N VAL A 3 -8.89 27.79 -38.61
CA VAL A 3 -9.48 26.44 -38.49
C VAL A 3 -10.48 26.45 -37.32
N ASP A 4 -11.70 26.05 -37.65
CA ASP A 4 -12.92 26.00 -36.82
C ASP A 4 -12.79 24.90 -35.75
N PRO A 5 -13.15 25.14 -34.44
CA PRO A 5 -12.99 24.17 -33.37
C PRO A 5 -14.18 23.21 -33.13
N ASN A 6 -15.09 23.00 -34.08
CA ASN A 6 -16.28 22.18 -33.91
C ASN A 6 -16.41 21.01 -34.90
N SER A 7 -15.52 20.00 -34.80
CA SER A 7 -15.77 18.70 -35.42
C SER A 7 -15.66 17.58 -34.36
N GLN A 8 -16.73 17.39 -33.61
CA GLN A 8 -16.99 16.13 -32.89
C GLN A 8 -17.52 15.10 -33.89
N GLN A 9 -16.68 14.15 -34.31
CA GLN A 9 -17.16 12.93 -34.97
C GLN A 9 -17.69 11.98 -33.89
N GLY A 10 -19.02 11.98 -33.73
CA GLY A 10 -19.76 11.01 -32.92
C GLY A 10 -19.77 9.65 -33.57
N PHE A 11 -19.55 8.61 -32.79
CA PHE A 11 -19.82 7.23 -33.19
C PHE A 11 -21.32 7.06 -33.53
N PRO A 12 -21.71 6.30 -34.55
CA PRO A 12 -23.10 6.13 -34.91
C PRO A 12 -23.85 5.35 -33.83
N SER A 13 -24.88 5.97 -33.26
CA SER A 13 -25.85 5.29 -32.39
C SER A 13 -26.67 4.30 -33.24
N VAL A 14 -26.59 3.01 -32.90
CA VAL A 14 -27.45 1.99 -33.49
C VAL A 14 -28.83 2.10 -32.85
N ASP A 15 -29.77 2.64 -33.58
CA ASP A 15 -31.20 2.69 -33.20
C ASP A 15 -31.83 1.29 -33.39
N ILE A 16 -32.02 0.57 -32.27
CA ILE A 16 -32.70 -0.73 -32.29
C ILE A 16 -34.20 -0.47 -32.30
N SER A 17 -34.83 -0.61 -33.45
CA SER A 17 -36.28 -0.45 -33.64
C SER A 17 -37.11 -1.28 -32.64
N LYS A 18 -38.30 -0.79 -32.29
CA LYS A 18 -39.24 -1.47 -31.37
C LYS A 18 -39.58 -2.93 -31.79
N GLU A 19 -39.49 -3.27 -33.05
CA GLU A 19 -39.73 -4.64 -33.55
C GLU A 19 -38.66 -5.64 -33.11
N GLN A 20 -37.37 -5.25 -33.06
CA GLN A 20 -36.32 -6.14 -32.57
C GLN A 20 -36.42 -6.41 -31.05
N ARG A 21 -36.93 -5.47 -30.28
CA ARG A 21 -37.20 -5.69 -28.84
C ARG A 21 -38.33 -6.70 -28.61
N THR A 22 -39.34 -6.75 -29.49
CA THR A 22 -40.47 -7.69 -29.36
C THR A 22 -40.06 -9.11 -29.76
N GLN A 23 -39.21 -9.27 -30.77
CA GLN A 23 -38.67 -10.59 -31.16
C GLN A 23 -37.66 -11.14 -30.15
N SER A 24 -36.85 -10.29 -29.54
CA SER A 24 -35.93 -10.69 -28.47
C SER A 24 -36.66 -11.18 -27.20
N LYS A 25 -37.76 -10.53 -26.83
CA LYS A 25 -38.62 -10.98 -25.73
C LYS A 25 -39.33 -12.31 -26.02
N LYS A 26 -39.78 -12.55 -27.24
CA LYS A 26 -40.39 -13.84 -27.61
C LYS A 26 -39.37 -14.99 -27.63
N ARG A 27 -38.11 -14.76 -28.02
CA ARG A 27 -37.03 -15.78 -27.94
C ARG A 27 -36.61 -16.10 -26.50
N LEU A 28 -36.65 -15.15 -25.60
CA LEU A 28 -36.38 -15.37 -24.19
C LEU A 28 -37.48 -16.16 -23.47
N PHE A 29 -38.77 -15.99 -23.89
CA PHE A 29 -39.89 -16.72 -23.28
C PHE A 29 -39.97 -18.19 -23.75
N ASN A 30 -39.59 -18.50 -24.98
CA ASN A 30 -39.57 -19.88 -25.47
C ASN A 30 -38.37 -20.73 -25.01
N ARG A 31 -37.33 -20.10 -24.43
CA ARG A 31 -36.23 -20.84 -23.77
C ARG A 31 -36.51 -21.22 -22.30
N SER A 32 -37.57 -20.70 -21.70
CA SER A 32 -37.93 -20.99 -20.32
C SER A 32 -38.60 -22.34 -20.07
N SER A 33 -39.22 -22.94 -21.11
CA SER A 33 -39.86 -24.24 -20.97
C SER A 33 -38.88 -25.43 -20.87
N GLY A 34 -37.71 -25.33 -21.53
CA GLY A 34 -36.66 -26.36 -21.43
C GLY A 34 -35.88 -26.36 -20.13
N ARG A 35 -35.80 -25.20 -19.45
CA ARG A 35 -35.12 -25.12 -18.14
C ARG A 35 -35.95 -25.64 -16.97
N ARG A 36 -37.28 -25.62 -17.06
CA ARG A 36 -38.16 -26.14 -16.01
C ARG A 36 -38.18 -27.67 -15.93
N SER A 37 -37.97 -28.37 -17.03
CA SER A 37 -37.85 -29.83 -16.99
C SER A 37 -36.48 -30.32 -16.55
N PHE A 38 -35.40 -29.58 -16.86
CA PHE A 38 -34.06 -29.89 -16.36
C PHE A 38 -33.92 -29.65 -14.85
N LEU A 39 -34.58 -28.59 -14.30
CA LEU A 39 -34.58 -28.29 -12.87
C LEU A 39 -35.44 -29.25 -12.06
N LYS A 40 -36.42 -29.98 -12.66
CA LYS A 40 -37.19 -30.99 -11.98
C LYS A 40 -36.42 -32.29 -11.76
N GLY A 41 -35.44 -32.62 -12.60
CA GLY A 41 -34.55 -33.77 -12.41
C GLY A 41 -33.31 -33.48 -11.54
N ALA A 42 -32.84 -32.23 -11.52
CA ALA A 42 -31.70 -31.78 -10.74
C ALA A 42 -32.08 -31.15 -9.37
N GLY A 43 -33.39 -30.91 -9.18
CA GLY A 43 -33.92 -30.17 -8.03
C GLY A 43 -33.79 -30.85 -6.67
N LEU A 44 -33.40 -32.10 -6.62
CA LEU A 44 -33.15 -32.82 -5.34
C LEU A 44 -31.71 -32.64 -4.82
N PHE A 45 -30.79 -32.15 -5.68
CA PHE A 45 -29.38 -32.01 -5.28
C PHE A 45 -28.93 -30.59 -4.96
N THR A 46 -29.66 -29.54 -5.40
CA THR A 46 -29.20 -28.16 -5.26
C THR A 46 -29.92 -27.32 -4.22
N THR A 47 -31.10 -27.75 -3.76
CA THR A 47 -31.86 -26.99 -2.75
C THR A 47 -31.31 -27.13 -1.32
N ALA A 48 -30.59 -28.20 -1.03
CA ALA A 48 -30.01 -28.40 0.30
C ALA A 48 -28.73 -27.60 0.56
N GLY A 49 -27.95 -27.25 -0.51
CA GLY A 49 -26.71 -26.49 -0.37
C GLY A 49 -26.90 -24.97 -0.34
N VAL A 50 -27.92 -24.47 -1.05
CA VAL A 50 -28.16 -23.02 -1.18
C VAL A 50 -28.98 -22.47 -0.01
N VAL A 51 -29.86 -23.28 0.59
CA VAL A 51 -30.66 -22.87 1.76
C VAL A 51 -29.82 -22.77 3.03
N ALA A 52 -28.71 -23.52 3.12
CA ALA A 52 -27.79 -23.41 4.27
C ALA A 52 -26.94 -22.14 4.31
N GLY A 53 -26.79 -21.43 3.18
CA GLY A 53 -25.97 -20.23 3.08
C GLY A 53 -26.72 -18.90 3.24
N ILE A 54 -28.03 -18.88 3.11
CA ILE A 54 -28.83 -17.63 3.08
C ILE A 54 -29.79 -17.50 4.28
N ALA A 55 -30.16 -18.58 4.94
CA ALA A 55 -31.01 -18.54 6.13
C ALA A 55 -30.14 -18.48 7.39
N GLY A 56 -29.70 -17.32 7.78
CA GLY A 56 -29.34 -17.06 9.16
C GLY A 56 -30.50 -17.45 10.06
N THR A 57 -30.28 -18.47 10.93
CA THR A 57 -31.11 -18.81 12.10
C THR A 57 -32.23 -19.85 12.02
N ILE A 58 -32.18 -20.84 11.15
CA ILE A 58 -32.91 -22.08 11.49
C ILE A 58 -31.87 -23.14 11.77
N PRO A 59 -31.66 -23.57 13.02
CA PRO A 59 -30.80 -24.72 13.32
C PRO A 59 -31.45 -25.95 12.71
N LEU A 60 -30.83 -26.51 11.65
CA LEU A 60 -31.22 -27.83 11.13
C LEU A 60 -31.25 -28.81 12.29
N SER A 61 -32.33 -29.55 12.43
CA SER A 61 -32.44 -30.62 13.43
C SER A 61 -31.33 -31.66 13.23
N LEU A 62 -30.93 -32.35 14.28
CA LEU A 62 -29.94 -33.42 14.19
C LEU A 62 -30.28 -34.44 13.10
N LYS A 63 -31.59 -34.76 12.91
CA LYS A 63 -32.09 -35.64 11.85
C LYS A 63 -31.88 -35.09 10.44
N GLU A 64 -32.09 -33.80 10.21
CA GLU A 64 -31.83 -33.18 8.90
C GLU A 64 -30.34 -33.10 8.63
N ARG A 65 -29.51 -32.89 9.64
CA ARG A 65 -28.05 -32.97 9.53
C ARG A 65 -27.58 -34.39 9.23
N GLU A 66 -28.20 -35.42 9.82
CA GLU A 66 -27.91 -36.81 9.52
C GLU A 66 -28.36 -37.22 8.12
N SER A 67 -29.49 -36.71 7.61
CA SER A 67 -29.94 -37.03 6.25
C SER A 67 -29.05 -36.36 5.17
N LEU A 68 -28.51 -35.19 5.43
CA LEU A 68 -27.49 -34.59 4.59
C LEU A 68 -26.18 -35.39 4.60
N VAL A 69 -25.92 -36.09 5.68
CA VAL A 69 -24.77 -36.98 5.81
C VAL A 69 -25.03 -38.33 5.09
N GLN A 70 -26.26 -38.80 4.99
CA GLN A 70 -26.62 -40.09 4.35
C GLN A 70 -26.74 -40.05 2.81
N ALA A 71 -26.79 -38.92 2.16
CA ALA A 71 -26.70 -38.80 0.69
C ALA A 71 -25.36 -39.28 0.09
N LYS A 72 -24.68 -40.21 0.70
CA LYS A 72 -23.24 -40.39 0.73
C LYS A 72 -22.69 -41.70 0.32
N ASP A 73 -23.54 -42.65 0.01
CA ASP A 73 -23.09 -43.98 -0.43
C ASP A 73 -22.43 -43.94 -1.83
N VAL A 74 -22.31 -42.75 -2.44
CA VAL A 74 -21.71 -42.57 -3.76
C VAL A 74 -20.23 -42.15 -3.70
N VAL A 75 -19.71 -41.64 -2.58
CA VAL A 75 -18.36 -41.06 -2.52
C VAL A 75 -17.42 -41.70 -1.49
N GLY A 76 -17.52 -43.01 -1.31
CA GLY A 76 -16.51 -43.76 -0.56
C GLY A 76 -16.52 -43.50 0.96
N LYS A 77 -15.63 -44.21 1.67
CA LYS A 77 -15.50 -44.29 3.14
C LYS A 77 -15.00 -43.01 3.83
N PHE A 78 -15.21 -41.81 3.27
CA PHE A 78 -14.74 -40.57 3.87
C PHE A 78 -15.67 -40.06 4.97
N ASP A 79 -15.14 -39.80 6.16
CA ASP A 79 -15.91 -39.31 7.31
C ASP A 79 -16.07 -37.77 7.27
N TYR A 80 -17.13 -37.30 6.60
CA TYR A 80 -17.45 -35.88 6.48
C TYR A 80 -17.82 -35.24 7.83
N LYS A 81 -18.43 -35.99 8.75
CA LYS A 81 -18.77 -35.48 10.08
C LYS A 81 -17.50 -35.11 10.84
N ARG A 82 -16.49 -35.97 10.80
CA ARG A 82 -15.18 -35.71 11.40
C ARG A 82 -14.50 -34.48 10.80
N LEU A 83 -14.56 -34.29 9.46
CA LEU A 83 -14.01 -33.12 8.81
C LEU A 83 -14.72 -31.83 9.24
N TYR A 84 -16.05 -31.85 9.30
CA TYR A 84 -16.86 -30.71 9.77
C TYR A 84 -16.53 -30.35 11.23
N GLU A 85 -16.46 -31.33 12.12
CA GLU A 85 -16.07 -31.13 13.51
C GLU A 85 -14.65 -30.59 13.65
N LYS A 86 -13.69 -31.08 12.82
CA LYS A 86 -12.33 -30.54 12.75
C LYS A 86 -12.34 -29.09 12.34
N ALA A 87 -13.07 -28.74 11.28
CA ALA A 87 -13.17 -27.37 10.79
C ALA A 87 -13.73 -26.39 11.85
N TYR A 88 -14.76 -26.82 12.59
CA TYR A 88 -15.29 -26.02 13.69
C TYR A 88 -14.26 -25.84 14.81
N LYS A 89 -13.59 -26.89 15.24
CA LYS A 89 -12.56 -26.85 16.30
C LYS A 89 -11.40 -25.93 15.92
N VAL A 90 -10.92 -25.99 14.67
CA VAL A 90 -9.83 -25.14 14.17
C VAL A 90 -10.24 -23.67 14.21
N ARG A 91 -11.44 -23.31 13.71
CA ARG A 91 -11.91 -21.91 13.74
C ARG A 91 -12.06 -21.38 15.17
N VAL A 92 -12.60 -22.20 16.09
CA VAL A 92 -12.71 -21.81 17.49
C VAL A 92 -11.34 -21.64 18.14
N ALA A 93 -10.38 -22.52 17.84
CA ALA A 93 -9.02 -22.42 18.35
C ALA A 93 -8.31 -21.16 17.85
N ALA A 94 -8.41 -20.85 16.55
CA ALA A 94 -7.87 -19.63 15.97
C ALA A 94 -8.49 -18.36 16.60
N ALA A 95 -9.82 -18.34 16.75
CA ALA A 95 -10.52 -17.23 17.39
C ALA A 95 -10.08 -17.01 18.85
N LYS A 96 -9.90 -18.10 19.62
CA LYS A 96 -9.39 -18.02 21.00
C LYS A 96 -7.96 -17.51 21.04
N ALA A 97 -7.08 -18.05 20.19
CA ALA A 97 -5.70 -17.60 20.11
C ALA A 97 -5.60 -16.09 19.77
N ASN A 98 -6.44 -15.60 18.85
CA ASN A 98 -6.51 -14.17 18.54
C ASN A 98 -7.07 -13.34 19.70
N GLN A 99 -8.03 -13.87 20.48
CA GLN A 99 -8.55 -13.20 21.67
C GLN A 99 -7.48 -13.05 22.78
N GLU A 100 -6.56 -14.01 22.88
CA GLU A 100 -5.48 -14.01 23.86
C GLU A 100 -4.34 -13.05 23.50
N ILE A 101 -4.27 -12.55 22.27
CA ILE A 101 -3.28 -11.54 21.89
C ILE A 101 -3.59 -10.25 22.65
N PRO A 102 -2.69 -9.78 23.52
CA PRO A 102 -2.93 -8.56 24.29
C PRO A 102 -3.01 -7.35 23.36
N ILE A 103 -3.87 -6.39 23.71
CA ILE A 103 -3.87 -5.08 23.06
C ILE A 103 -2.63 -4.34 23.54
N PRO A 104 -1.69 -4.02 22.64
CA PRO A 104 -0.47 -3.31 23.01
C PRO A 104 -0.79 -1.84 23.33
N PRO A 105 0.08 -1.13 24.07
CA PRO A 105 -0.04 0.29 24.23
C PRO A 105 0.08 1.01 22.88
N HIS A 106 -0.71 2.06 22.68
CA HIS A 106 -0.68 2.92 21.50
C HIS A 106 -0.26 4.35 21.90
N PRO A 107 1.02 4.59 22.19
CA PRO A 107 1.48 5.89 22.62
C PRO A 107 1.41 6.91 21.48
N THR A 108 0.90 8.12 21.78
CA THR A 108 0.90 9.25 20.84
C THR A 108 2.15 10.11 21.03
N ASN A 109 2.43 11.04 20.11
CA ASN A 109 3.47 12.05 20.29
C ASN A 109 3.01 13.26 21.13
N GLY A 110 1.74 13.32 21.53
CA GLY A 110 1.15 14.37 22.35
C GLY A 110 0.88 15.69 21.62
N ASP A 111 1.06 15.77 20.32
CA ASP A 111 0.89 17.02 19.56
C ASP A 111 -0.56 17.48 19.50
N GLU A 112 -1.53 16.56 19.45
CA GLU A 112 -2.97 16.90 19.39
C GLU A 112 -3.45 17.62 20.65
N GLU A 113 -2.92 17.23 21.80
CA GLU A 113 -3.24 17.84 23.10
C GLU A 113 -2.41 19.10 23.35
N ARG A 114 -1.13 19.09 22.91
CA ARG A 114 -0.18 20.18 23.11
C ARG A 114 -0.59 21.47 22.39
N TYR A 115 -1.17 21.36 21.20
CA TYR A 115 -1.55 22.52 20.38
C TYR A 115 -3.06 22.72 20.35
N PRO A 116 -3.62 23.70 21.12
CA PRO A 116 -5.07 23.94 21.16
C PRO A 116 -5.69 24.22 19.80
N ASN A 117 -4.98 24.92 18.90
CA ASN A 117 -5.40 25.18 17.52
C ASN A 117 -5.21 24.00 16.56
N LYS A 118 -4.84 22.82 17.06
CA LYS A 118 -4.71 21.56 16.32
C LYS A 118 -3.71 21.56 15.17
N ILE A 119 -2.76 22.49 15.13
CA ILE A 119 -1.74 22.59 14.07
C ILE A 119 -0.79 21.39 13.98
N GLY A 120 -0.69 20.57 15.02
CA GLY A 120 0.06 19.30 15.02
C GLY A 120 -0.74 18.11 14.50
N SER A 121 -2.02 18.30 14.21
CA SER A 121 -2.97 17.23 13.85
C SER A 121 -3.43 17.35 12.40
N ASP A 122 -3.87 16.23 11.81
CA ASP A 122 -4.49 16.23 10.50
C ASP A 122 -5.93 16.77 10.57
N SER A 123 -6.19 17.78 9.78
CA SER A 123 -7.49 18.45 9.69
C SER A 123 -7.97 18.63 8.24
N ARG A 124 -7.27 17.99 7.30
CA ARG A 124 -7.56 18.16 5.88
C ARG A 124 -8.98 17.75 5.52
N GLY A 125 -9.59 18.56 4.66
CA GLY A 125 -10.99 18.39 4.27
C GLY A 125 -12.00 19.05 5.22
N LEU A 126 -11.57 19.51 6.39
CA LEU A 126 -12.37 20.36 7.27
C LEU A 126 -12.19 21.85 6.87
N PRO A 127 -13.06 22.78 7.33
CA PRO A 127 -12.89 24.21 7.10
C PRO A 127 -11.64 24.76 7.81
N HIS A 128 -10.89 25.65 7.13
CA HIS A 128 -9.72 26.35 7.67
C HIS A 128 -9.85 27.86 7.48
N ASN A 129 -9.21 28.60 8.36
CA ASN A 129 -9.04 30.04 8.22
C ASN A 129 -7.95 30.40 7.19
N LYS A 130 -7.69 31.72 7.00
CA LYS A 130 -6.69 32.20 6.05
C LYS A 130 -5.23 31.76 6.34
N LEU A 131 -4.92 31.35 7.56
CA LEU A 131 -3.61 30.82 7.94
C LEU A 131 -3.55 29.28 7.83
N GLY A 132 -4.61 28.62 7.36
CA GLY A 132 -4.69 27.16 7.30
C GLY A 132 -4.87 26.49 8.66
N GLU A 133 -5.35 27.22 9.68
CA GLU A 133 -5.76 26.64 10.95
C GLU A 133 -7.21 26.17 10.86
N VAL A 134 -7.48 24.99 11.38
CA VAL A 134 -8.80 24.36 11.29
C VAL A 134 -9.85 25.05 12.15
N ASP A 135 -11.09 25.08 11.70
CA ASP A 135 -12.23 25.39 12.54
C ASP A 135 -12.38 24.34 13.65
N LEU A 136 -12.29 24.76 14.91
CA LEU A 136 -12.28 23.86 16.05
C LEU A 136 -13.59 23.08 16.21
N LYS A 137 -14.75 23.67 15.86
CA LYS A 137 -16.03 22.96 15.91
C LYS A 137 -16.11 21.86 14.86
N ALA A 138 -15.55 22.12 13.67
CA ALA A 138 -15.41 21.09 12.64
C ALA A 138 -14.49 19.96 13.10
N TYR A 139 -13.36 20.29 13.73
CA TYR A 139 -12.45 19.29 14.30
C TYR A 139 -13.12 18.47 15.41
N GLU A 140 -13.87 19.11 16.30
CA GLU A 140 -14.67 18.43 17.33
C GLU A 140 -15.71 17.47 16.73
N SER A 141 -16.35 17.83 15.61
CA SER A 141 -17.28 16.94 14.92
C SER A 141 -16.61 15.65 14.43
N LEU A 142 -15.37 15.74 13.92
CA LEU A 142 -14.57 14.58 13.51
C LEU A 142 -14.17 13.72 14.73
N THR A 143 -13.62 14.35 15.78
CA THR A 143 -13.17 13.61 16.97
C THR A 143 -14.34 12.95 17.70
N LYS A 144 -15.53 13.58 17.73
CA LYS A 144 -16.75 12.96 18.22
C LYS A 144 -17.11 11.71 17.44
N ALA A 145 -17.15 11.78 16.10
CA ALA A 145 -17.47 10.65 15.24
C ALA A 145 -16.48 9.47 15.45
N VAL A 146 -15.19 9.79 15.56
CA VAL A 146 -14.14 8.79 15.85
C VAL A 146 -14.34 8.16 17.24
N THR A 147 -14.68 8.96 18.26
CA THR A 147 -14.86 8.46 19.64
C THR A 147 -16.09 7.57 19.76
N THR A 148 -17.20 7.93 19.11
CA THR A 148 -18.44 7.13 19.17
C THR A 148 -18.40 5.92 18.24
N GLY A 149 -17.65 5.99 17.13
CA GLY A 149 -17.68 5.00 16.06
C GLY A 149 -19.03 4.88 15.35
N ASN A 150 -19.98 5.77 15.65
CA ASN A 150 -21.33 5.71 15.13
C ASN A 150 -21.40 6.30 13.71
N HIS A 151 -22.06 5.58 12.81
CA HIS A 151 -22.26 6.00 11.43
C HIS A 151 -22.91 7.40 11.33
N ASP A 152 -23.96 7.67 12.12
CA ASP A 152 -24.68 8.95 12.09
C ASP A 152 -23.81 10.14 12.55
N ASP A 153 -22.81 9.91 13.39
CA ASP A 153 -21.87 10.95 13.77
C ASP A 153 -20.85 11.20 12.67
N PHE A 154 -20.42 10.18 11.91
CA PHE A 154 -19.58 10.37 10.72
C PHE A 154 -20.30 11.15 9.62
N GLU A 155 -21.62 10.95 9.44
CA GLU A 155 -22.42 11.72 8.47
C GLU A 155 -22.65 13.20 8.89
N LYS A 156 -22.34 13.55 10.15
CA LYS A 156 -22.41 14.92 10.69
C LYS A 156 -21.06 15.64 10.74
N VAL A 157 -19.97 15.02 10.28
CA VAL A 157 -18.66 15.69 10.22
C VAL A 157 -18.74 16.89 9.28
N VAL A 158 -18.31 18.05 9.78
CA VAL A 158 -18.34 19.30 9.02
C VAL A 158 -17.17 19.34 8.05
N LEU A 159 -17.47 19.26 6.75
CA LEU A 159 -16.48 19.34 5.68
C LEU A 159 -16.32 20.76 5.15
N GLY A 160 -15.11 21.14 4.75
CA GLY A 160 -14.79 22.45 4.19
C GLY A 160 -15.00 22.53 2.67
N GLY A 161 -15.06 21.39 1.99
CA GLY A 161 -15.20 21.27 0.54
C GLY A 161 -15.98 20.05 0.12
N THR A 162 -15.75 19.60 -1.13
CA THR A 162 -16.48 18.47 -1.73
C THR A 162 -15.82 17.11 -1.51
N ARG A 163 -14.54 17.09 -1.12
CA ARG A 163 -13.80 15.86 -0.87
C ARG A 163 -14.16 15.26 0.49
N LYS A 164 -14.44 13.96 0.50
CA LYS A 164 -14.91 13.22 1.67
C LYS A 164 -13.79 12.51 2.42
N LEU A 165 -14.04 12.20 3.70
CA LEU A 165 -13.15 11.33 4.49
C LEU A 165 -13.00 9.96 3.81
N VAL A 166 -11.78 9.42 3.81
CA VAL A 166 -11.51 8.12 3.20
C VAL A 166 -11.68 7.02 4.24
N ASN A 167 -12.79 6.29 4.16
CA ASN A 167 -13.06 5.04 4.89
C ASN A 167 -12.74 5.08 6.41
N ALA A 168 -13.18 6.11 7.11
CA ALA A 168 -12.90 6.31 8.53
C ALA A 168 -13.49 5.22 9.44
N GLN A 169 -14.55 4.52 9.01
CA GLN A 169 -15.22 3.44 9.75
C GLN A 169 -14.61 2.04 9.49
N GLY A 170 -13.85 1.88 8.40
CA GLY A 170 -13.26 0.59 8.01
C GLY A 170 -12.43 -0.10 9.11
N PRO A 171 -11.66 0.64 9.94
CA PRO A 171 -10.90 0.06 11.04
C PRO A 171 -11.71 -0.66 12.11
N LEU A 172 -13.00 -0.33 12.26
CA LEU A 172 -13.89 -0.96 13.24
C LEU A 172 -14.40 -2.34 12.79
N ALA A 173 -14.15 -2.73 11.55
CA ALA A 173 -14.54 -4.05 11.05
C ALA A 173 -13.68 -5.15 11.69
N ILE A 174 -14.34 -6.21 12.14
CA ILE A 174 -13.70 -7.37 12.75
C ILE A 174 -13.04 -8.24 11.68
N SER A 175 -11.83 -8.73 11.95
CA SER A 175 -11.12 -9.68 11.11
C SER A 175 -11.54 -11.12 11.47
N LEU A 176 -11.75 -11.97 10.44
CA LEU A 176 -12.04 -13.38 10.63
C LEU A 176 -10.75 -14.23 10.60
N GLU A 177 -9.73 -13.76 9.91
CA GLU A 177 -8.38 -14.32 9.88
C GLU A 177 -7.37 -13.22 10.23
N GLY A 178 -6.31 -13.58 10.93
CA GLY A 178 -5.32 -12.66 11.44
C GLY A 178 -5.82 -11.82 12.61
N CYS A 179 -4.97 -10.96 13.14
CA CYS A 179 -5.30 -10.09 14.26
C CYS A 179 -6.24 -8.95 13.85
N ASN A 180 -6.93 -8.37 14.84
CA ASN A 180 -7.71 -7.17 14.65
C ASN A 180 -6.81 -5.92 14.59
N ALA A 181 -7.31 -4.85 13.99
CA ALA A 181 -6.57 -3.60 13.78
C ALA A 181 -5.96 -3.03 15.08
N VAL A 182 -6.65 -3.17 16.21
CA VAL A 182 -6.23 -2.68 17.52
C VAL A 182 -5.07 -3.48 18.14
N GLN A 183 -4.80 -4.70 17.65
CA GLN A 183 -3.81 -5.61 18.24
C GLN A 183 -2.38 -5.38 17.72
N VAL A 184 -2.17 -4.46 16.81
CA VAL A 184 -0.84 -4.13 16.28
C VAL A 184 -0.50 -2.67 16.56
N ALA A 185 0.60 -2.45 17.28
CA ALA A 185 1.10 -1.11 17.57
C ALA A 185 2.29 -0.73 16.69
N VAL A 186 2.50 0.57 16.61
CA VAL A 186 3.66 1.22 15.99
C VAL A 186 4.26 2.21 16.96
N PRO A 187 5.55 2.61 16.81
CA PRO A 187 6.10 3.69 17.63
C PRO A 187 5.29 4.98 17.42
N PRO A 188 5.29 5.92 18.38
CA PRO A 188 4.62 7.20 18.16
C PRO A 188 5.24 7.95 16.97
N PRO A 189 4.45 8.72 16.22
CA PRO A 189 4.97 9.53 15.13
C PRO A 189 5.91 10.62 15.66
N VAL A 190 6.79 11.09 14.80
CA VAL A 190 7.73 12.17 15.11
C VAL A 190 6.96 13.46 15.48
N ALA A 191 7.35 14.11 16.57
CA ALA A 191 6.67 15.32 17.05
C ALA A 191 6.90 16.53 16.13
N LEU A 192 5.90 17.39 15.99
CA LEU A 192 5.89 18.58 15.13
C LEU A 192 7.13 19.46 15.28
N ALA A 193 7.49 19.81 16.53
CA ALA A 193 8.56 20.76 16.84
C ALA A 193 9.96 20.14 16.86
N SER A 194 10.11 18.85 16.56
CA SER A 194 11.38 18.14 16.70
C SER A 194 12.34 18.39 15.54
N ALA A 195 13.65 18.26 15.82
CA ALA A 195 14.69 18.27 14.79
C ALA A 195 14.54 17.08 13.81
N GLU A 196 14.01 15.95 14.26
CA GLU A 196 13.74 14.79 13.41
C GLU A 196 12.65 15.11 12.40
N ARG A 197 11.57 15.80 12.79
CA ARG A 197 10.51 16.26 11.87
C ARG A 197 11.06 17.25 10.84
N ALA A 198 11.95 18.16 11.27
CA ALA A 198 12.62 19.07 10.33
C ALA A 198 13.50 18.32 9.33
N ALA A 199 14.23 17.28 9.78
CA ALA A 199 15.04 16.46 8.88
C ALA A 199 14.22 15.71 7.84
N GLU A 200 13.06 15.18 8.21
CA GLU A 200 12.12 14.57 7.26
C GLU A 200 11.56 15.61 6.27
N ALA A 201 11.21 16.80 6.76
CA ALA A 201 10.74 17.88 5.89
C ALA A 201 11.82 18.30 4.89
N ILE A 202 13.07 18.49 5.33
CA ILE A 202 14.20 18.84 4.46
C ILE A 202 14.40 17.77 3.38
N GLU A 203 14.31 16.49 3.73
CA GLU A 203 14.36 15.42 2.76
C GLU A 203 13.25 15.53 1.71
N LEU A 204 12.01 15.85 2.11
CA LEU A 204 10.88 16.01 1.18
C LEU A 204 11.06 17.21 0.24
N TYR A 205 11.61 18.32 0.71
CA TYR A 205 11.96 19.45 -0.16
C TYR A 205 13.05 19.06 -1.17
N TRP A 206 14.08 18.29 -0.77
CA TRP A 206 15.05 17.75 -1.72
C TRP A 206 14.43 16.78 -2.71
N GLN A 207 13.50 15.92 -2.28
CA GLN A 207 12.76 15.04 -3.19
C GLN A 207 11.94 15.82 -4.21
N ALA A 208 11.33 16.94 -3.81
CA ALA A 208 10.59 17.82 -4.72
C ALA A 208 11.51 18.51 -5.74
N LEU A 209 12.68 18.99 -5.30
CA LEU A 209 13.68 19.62 -6.18
C LEU A 209 14.28 18.64 -7.20
N LEU A 210 14.51 17.40 -6.78
CA LEU A 210 15.11 16.31 -7.55
C LEU A 210 14.08 15.46 -8.31
N ARG A 211 12.80 15.84 -8.32
CA ARG A 211 11.70 15.00 -8.81
C ARG A 211 11.87 14.51 -10.24
N ASP A 212 12.50 15.33 -11.09
CA ASP A 212 12.75 15.01 -12.50
C ASP A 212 14.20 14.57 -12.79
N VAL A 213 15.04 14.43 -11.75
CA VAL A 213 16.39 13.90 -11.90
C VAL A 213 16.32 12.38 -12.05
N PRO A 214 16.91 11.80 -13.10
CA PRO A 214 16.87 10.35 -13.32
C PRO A 214 17.62 9.55 -12.25
N PHE A 215 17.13 8.38 -11.89
CA PHE A 215 17.74 7.52 -10.87
C PHE A 215 19.19 7.11 -11.19
N HIS A 216 19.57 7.03 -12.46
CA HIS A 216 20.96 6.73 -12.81
C HIS A 216 21.95 7.86 -12.38
N LYS A 217 21.47 9.08 -12.10
CA LYS A 217 22.27 10.16 -11.51
C LYS A 217 22.44 10.01 -9.98
N LEU A 218 21.67 9.14 -9.33
CA LEU A 218 21.80 8.85 -7.90
C LEU A 218 22.83 7.73 -7.68
N GLN A 219 24.03 7.89 -8.23
CA GLN A 219 25.16 6.96 -8.08
C GLN A 219 26.34 7.68 -7.46
N ASN A 220 27.24 6.94 -6.80
CA ASN A 220 28.37 7.54 -6.07
C ASN A 220 29.34 8.35 -6.94
N ASN A 221 29.37 8.13 -8.25
CA ASN A 221 30.17 8.86 -9.22
C ASN A 221 29.44 10.04 -9.87
N THR A 222 28.30 10.47 -9.33
CA THR A 222 27.52 11.59 -9.90
C THR A 222 28.27 12.91 -9.85
N ASP A 223 28.03 13.72 -10.87
CA ASP A 223 28.43 15.14 -10.96
C ASP A 223 27.25 16.11 -10.81
N ASP A 224 26.05 15.60 -10.59
CA ASP A 224 24.83 16.39 -10.47
C ASP A 224 24.87 17.29 -9.23
N PRO A 225 24.83 18.62 -9.39
CA PRO A 225 24.99 19.56 -8.28
C PRO A 225 23.83 19.52 -7.28
N LEU A 226 22.60 19.20 -7.72
CA LEU A 226 21.45 19.09 -6.81
C LEU A 226 21.55 17.82 -5.96
N VAL A 227 21.98 16.70 -6.55
CA VAL A 227 22.23 15.45 -5.82
C VAL A 227 23.32 15.67 -4.76
N LEU A 228 24.43 16.29 -5.14
CA LEU A 228 25.54 16.56 -4.21
C LEU A 228 25.12 17.53 -3.09
N ALA A 229 24.31 18.53 -3.39
CA ALA A 229 23.79 19.47 -2.38
C ALA A 229 22.84 18.77 -1.39
N ALA A 230 21.95 17.91 -1.88
CA ALA A 230 21.06 17.12 -1.03
C ALA A 230 21.84 16.20 -0.09
N VAL A 231 22.82 15.47 -0.61
CA VAL A 231 23.72 14.61 0.18
C VAL A 231 24.48 15.42 1.23
N ALA A 232 25.01 16.56 0.87
CA ALA A 232 25.77 17.42 1.79
C ALA A 232 24.90 17.93 2.94
N GLU A 233 23.67 18.40 2.68
CA GLU A 233 22.78 18.89 3.71
C GLU A 233 22.27 17.76 4.62
N LEU A 234 21.80 16.63 4.05
CA LEU A 234 21.30 15.51 4.85
C LEU A 234 22.36 14.87 5.74
N ASN A 235 23.65 14.96 5.36
CA ASN A 235 24.76 14.53 6.22
C ASN A 235 24.98 15.44 7.45
N GLN A 236 24.55 16.70 7.41
CA GLN A 236 24.65 17.63 8.55
C GLN A 236 23.53 17.40 9.58
N LEU A 237 22.47 16.70 9.22
CA LEU A 237 21.32 16.44 10.09
C LEU A 237 21.54 15.15 10.91
N SER A 238 21.92 15.29 12.16
CA SER A 238 22.17 14.15 13.07
C SER A 238 20.90 13.30 13.32
N THR A 239 19.73 13.91 13.20
CA THR A 239 18.42 13.26 13.39
C THR A 239 17.86 12.61 12.14
N PHE A 240 18.50 12.75 10.98
CA PHE A 240 18.05 12.13 9.73
C PHE A 240 18.13 10.59 9.80
N LYS A 241 17.00 9.91 9.53
CA LYS A 241 16.83 8.45 9.67
C LYS A 241 16.87 7.68 8.34
N GLY A 242 17.26 8.32 7.24
CA GLY A 242 17.48 7.62 5.97
C GLY A 242 18.72 6.71 6.02
N PRO A 243 18.84 5.73 5.09
CA PRO A 243 19.95 4.81 5.02
C PRO A 243 21.30 5.51 4.86
N ARG A 244 22.32 4.91 5.43
CA ARG A 244 23.70 5.40 5.38
C ARG A 244 24.64 4.26 4.98
N GLN A 245 25.67 4.59 4.23
CA GLN A 245 26.78 3.69 3.94
C GLN A 245 28.01 4.20 4.68
N ASN A 246 28.63 3.36 5.50
CA ASN A 246 29.76 3.75 6.37
C ASN A 246 29.45 5.00 7.21
N GLY A 247 28.24 5.09 7.77
CA GLY A 247 27.80 6.20 8.62
C GLY A 247 27.39 7.48 7.87
N ARG A 248 27.48 7.52 6.54
CA ARG A 248 27.19 8.69 5.71
C ARG A 248 26.08 8.46 4.70
N VAL A 249 25.27 9.48 4.45
CA VAL A 249 24.41 9.55 3.26
C VAL A 249 25.32 9.74 2.05
N THR A 250 25.11 8.95 1.01
CA THR A 250 25.81 9.01 -0.26
C THR A 250 24.79 9.18 -1.39
N PRO A 251 25.19 9.58 -2.61
CA PRO A 251 24.26 9.60 -3.74
C PRO A 251 23.50 8.27 -3.92
N GLN A 252 24.18 7.15 -3.74
CA GLN A 252 23.57 5.81 -3.88
C GLN A 252 22.59 5.48 -2.75
N THR A 253 22.77 5.99 -1.53
CA THR A 253 21.83 5.79 -0.41
C THR A 253 20.71 6.82 -0.38
N LEU A 254 20.86 7.92 -1.15
CA LEU A 254 19.88 9.00 -1.20
C LEU A 254 18.52 8.46 -1.64
N PHE A 255 17.48 8.78 -0.85
CA PHE A 255 16.10 8.36 -1.10
C PHE A 255 15.89 6.83 -1.17
N ARG A 256 16.73 6.05 -0.51
CA ARG A 256 16.48 4.62 -0.24
C ARG A 256 15.66 4.45 1.04
N GLY A 257 14.93 3.34 1.15
CA GLY A 257 13.98 3.13 2.23
C GLY A 257 14.58 2.48 3.48
N SER A 258 13.80 2.52 4.53
CA SER A 258 14.06 1.88 5.83
C SER A 258 12.76 1.34 6.41
N VAL A 259 12.86 0.55 7.48
CA VAL A 259 11.74 0.03 8.28
C VAL A 259 11.91 0.45 9.72
N THR A 260 10.82 0.80 10.38
CA THR A 260 10.82 1.26 11.77
C THR A 260 9.91 0.38 12.61
N TYR A 261 10.50 -0.27 13.59
CA TYR A 261 9.80 -1.12 14.56
C TYR A 261 9.67 -0.44 15.92
N VAL A 262 8.71 -0.90 16.72
CA VAL A 262 8.74 -0.66 18.17
C VAL A 262 9.96 -1.37 18.73
N ASP A 263 10.75 -0.68 19.52
CA ASP A 263 11.86 -1.31 20.25
C ASP A 263 11.28 -2.23 21.33
N LYS A 264 11.49 -3.52 21.19
CA LYS A 264 10.97 -4.54 22.12
C LYS A 264 11.57 -4.46 23.52
N THR A 265 12.68 -3.74 23.69
CA THR A 265 13.29 -3.50 24.99
C THR A 265 12.59 -2.38 25.77
N ASP A 266 11.87 -1.51 25.07
CA ASP A 266 11.06 -0.45 25.65
C ASP A 266 9.62 -0.91 25.92
N LYS A 267 9.30 -1.21 27.17
CA LYS A 267 7.96 -1.61 27.59
C LYS A 267 6.90 -0.51 27.41
N SER A 268 7.29 0.76 27.27
CA SER A 268 6.37 1.86 27.02
C SER A 268 5.91 1.93 25.55
N GLY A 269 6.60 1.24 24.63
CA GLY A 269 6.36 1.26 23.19
C GLY A 269 6.71 2.58 22.50
N LYS A 270 7.43 3.49 23.19
CA LYS A 270 7.77 4.82 22.66
C LYS A 270 9.04 4.83 21.83
N THR A 271 9.99 3.93 22.11
CA THR A 271 11.28 3.89 21.42
C THR A 271 11.16 3.15 20.09
N ALA A 272 11.82 3.69 19.07
CA ALA A 272 11.82 3.15 17.71
C ALA A 272 13.19 2.58 17.33
N LYS A 273 13.19 1.39 16.70
CA LYS A 273 14.36 0.77 16.06
C LYS A 273 14.25 0.93 14.55
N HIS A 274 15.25 1.57 13.92
CA HIS A 274 15.31 1.77 12.47
C HIS A 274 16.28 0.77 11.84
N VAL A 275 15.87 0.14 10.73
CA VAL A 275 16.69 -0.82 10.00
C VAL A 275 16.58 -0.57 8.49
N THR A 276 17.63 -0.87 7.74
CA THR A 276 17.61 -0.93 6.28
C THR A 276 17.55 -2.40 5.88
N PRO A 277 16.45 -2.87 5.26
CA PRO A 277 16.33 -4.27 4.87
C PRO A 277 17.39 -4.69 3.85
N SER A 278 17.77 -5.96 3.88
CA SER A 278 18.70 -6.55 2.91
C SER A 278 18.22 -6.33 1.47
N GLY A 279 19.13 -6.06 0.54
CA GLY A 279 18.86 -5.81 -0.87
C GLY A 279 18.43 -4.37 -1.22
N VAL A 280 17.95 -3.58 -0.24
CA VAL A 280 17.49 -2.21 -0.51
C VAL A 280 18.60 -1.32 -1.05
N LEU A 281 19.83 -1.47 -0.60
CA LEU A 281 21.00 -0.70 -1.05
C LEU A 281 21.75 -1.36 -2.21
N VAL A 282 21.36 -2.57 -2.62
CA VAL A 282 22.02 -3.31 -3.70
C VAL A 282 21.43 -2.93 -5.05
N GLY A 283 22.29 -2.64 -6.02
CA GLY A 283 21.89 -2.37 -7.40
C GLY A 283 21.01 -1.14 -7.61
N PRO A 284 20.12 -1.17 -8.63
CA PRO A 284 19.27 -0.05 -9.01
C PRO A 284 18.35 0.43 -7.90
N HIS A 285 17.89 1.70 -7.95
CA HIS A 285 16.91 2.25 -7.02
C HIS A 285 15.55 1.54 -7.13
N ILE A 286 15.19 1.11 -8.33
CA ILE A 286 13.89 0.53 -8.65
C ILE A 286 13.98 -0.98 -8.67
N SER A 287 13.02 -1.63 -8.03
CA SER A 287 12.90 -3.09 -7.97
C SER A 287 12.65 -3.69 -9.36
N GLN A 288 13.20 -4.88 -9.62
CA GLN A 288 12.95 -5.66 -10.83
C GLN A 288 11.47 -5.98 -11.04
N PHE A 289 10.69 -6.14 -9.98
CA PHE A 289 9.27 -6.45 -10.06
C PHE A 289 8.39 -5.32 -10.65
N VAL A 290 8.97 -4.15 -10.91
CA VAL A 290 8.31 -3.04 -11.63
C VAL A 290 9.00 -2.68 -12.93
N LEU A 291 9.96 -3.50 -13.36
CA LEU A 291 10.69 -3.35 -14.62
C LEU A 291 10.52 -4.56 -15.56
N LEU A 292 10.16 -5.72 -15.03
CA LEU A 292 9.89 -6.93 -15.80
C LEU A 292 8.43 -6.95 -16.30
N ASN A 293 8.20 -7.51 -17.49
CA ASN A 293 6.85 -7.76 -17.99
C ASN A 293 6.06 -8.64 -17.00
N ILE A 294 4.80 -8.33 -16.80
CA ILE A 294 3.92 -9.13 -15.94
C ILE A 294 3.22 -10.17 -16.79
N PRO A 295 3.45 -11.47 -16.59
CA PRO A 295 2.71 -12.52 -17.27
C PRO A 295 1.23 -12.49 -16.86
N TRP A 296 0.33 -12.51 -17.84
CA TRP A 296 -1.10 -12.51 -17.61
C TRP A 296 -1.77 -13.62 -18.44
N GLY A 297 -1.62 -14.87 -18.00
CA GLY A 297 -1.95 -16.05 -18.78
C GLY A 297 -1.09 -16.13 -20.03
N VAL A 298 -1.71 -16.11 -21.22
CA VAL A 298 -1.02 -16.08 -22.52
C VAL A 298 -0.69 -14.66 -23.00
N GLN A 299 -1.05 -13.65 -22.22
CA GLN A 299 -0.77 -12.23 -22.47
C GLN A 299 0.34 -11.76 -21.54
N TYR A 300 0.82 -10.55 -21.75
CA TYR A 300 1.70 -9.85 -20.80
C TYR A 300 1.29 -8.38 -20.66
N VAL A 301 1.60 -7.80 -19.51
CA VAL A 301 1.44 -6.38 -19.25
C VAL A 301 2.83 -5.75 -19.20
N PRO A 302 3.17 -4.86 -20.14
CA PRO A 302 4.46 -4.18 -20.11
C PRO A 302 4.50 -3.19 -18.93
N PRO A 303 5.61 -3.07 -18.19
CA PRO A 303 5.70 -2.24 -16.99
C PRO A 303 6.01 -0.77 -17.33
N VAL A 304 5.41 -0.25 -18.38
CA VAL A 304 5.50 1.15 -18.77
C VAL A 304 4.32 1.93 -18.23
N ILE A 305 4.61 3.04 -17.56
CA ILE A 305 3.61 3.82 -16.83
C ILE A 305 3.26 5.12 -17.55
N ARG A 306 2.06 5.63 -17.29
CA ARG A 306 1.71 7.02 -17.49
C ARG A 306 2.38 7.85 -16.40
N THR A 307 2.92 9.01 -16.73
CA THR A 307 3.51 9.95 -15.77
C THR A 307 3.13 11.38 -16.11
N ALA A 308 3.17 12.28 -15.13
CA ALA A 308 3.00 13.69 -15.35
C ALA A 308 4.19 14.25 -16.15
N LEU A 309 3.95 15.30 -16.93
CA LEU A 309 5.02 16.04 -17.60
C LEU A 309 6.05 16.54 -16.59
N PRO A 310 7.36 16.53 -16.92
CA PRO A 310 8.38 17.13 -16.09
C PRO A 310 8.06 18.59 -15.75
N GLY A 311 8.41 19.02 -14.53
CA GLY A 311 8.13 20.37 -14.05
C GLY A 311 6.69 20.62 -13.60
N ASN A 312 5.77 19.64 -13.73
CA ASN A 312 4.43 19.73 -13.15
C ASN A 312 4.50 19.50 -11.65
N ASP A 313 4.59 20.57 -10.89
CA ASP A 313 4.54 20.59 -9.44
C ASP A 313 3.34 21.42 -8.99
N PHE A 314 2.66 20.97 -7.94
CA PHE A 314 1.40 21.51 -7.45
C PHE A 314 1.51 22.02 -6.03
N LEU A 315 0.51 22.75 -5.57
CA LEU A 315 0.42 23.32 -4.22
C LEU A 315 1.59 24.26 -3.89
N THR A 316 2.12 24.92 -4.91
CA THR A 316 3.18 25.93 -4.79
C THR A 316 2.63 27.37 -4.69
N ASP A 317 1.34 27.54 -4.94
CA ASP A 317 0.56 28.74 -4.70
C ASP A 317 -0.25 28.63 -3.40
N TYR A 318 -0.33 29.71 -2.61
CA TYR A 318 -0.95 29.65 -1.29
C TYR A 318 -2.47 29.47 -1.35
N GLU A 319 -3.15 30.07 -2.32
CA GLU A 319 -4.59 29.92 -2.47
C GLU A 319 -4.97 28.51 -2.95
N GLU A 320 -4.16 27.97 -3.88
CA GLU A 320 -4.29 26.56 -4.31
C GLU A 320 -4.10 25.61 -3.13
N TRP A 321 -3.04 25.81 -2.35
CA TRP A 321 -2.76 25.01 -1.16
C TRP A 321 -3.92 25.08 -0.16
N LEU A 322 -4.41 26.27 0.19
CA LEU A 322 -5.51 26.46 1.13
C LEU A 322 -6.82 25.86 0.62
N ASN A 323 -7.13 25.99 -0.66
CA ASN A 323 -8.28 25.34 -1.29
C ASN A 323 -8.22 23.82 -1.11
N VAL A 324 -7.06 23.21 -1.30
CA VAL A 324 -6.87 21.75 -1.14
C VAL A 324 -6.93 21.34 0.34
N GLN A 325 -6.42 22.14 1.28
CA GLN A 325 -6.59 21.90 2.72
C GLN A 325 -8.07 21.85 3.11
N ASN A 326 -8.90 22.75 2.56
CA ASN A 326 -10.34 22.76 2.77
C ASN A 326 -11.10 21.61 2.06
N GLY A 327 -10.42 20.75 1.31
CA GLY A 327 -11.07 19.69 0.53
C GLY A 327 -11.77 20.20 -0.73
N GLY A 328 -11.32 21.32 -1.28
CA GLY A 328 -11.81 21.89 -2.54
C GLY A 328 -11.35 21.10 -3.77
N THR A 329 -11.88 21.49 -4.94
CA THR A 329 -11.57 20.85 -6.21
C THR A 329 -10.12 21.15 -6.63
N PRO A 330 -9.29 20.12 -6.91
CA PRO A 330 -7.91 20.31 -7.35
C PRO A 330 -7.83 20.76 -8.81
N LYS A 331 -6.65 21.31 -9.19
CA LYS A 331 -6.30 21.55 -10.60
C LYS A 331 -6.19 20.23 -11.38
N SER A 332 -6.25 20.31 -12.72
CA SER A 332 -6.00 19.17 -13.58
C SER A 332 -4.49 18.88 -13.74
N ILE A 333 -4.14 17.60 -13.92
CA ILE A 333 -2.78 17.17 -14.21
C ILE A 333 -2.58 17.00 -15.72
N LYS A 334 -1.42 17.42 -16.23
CA LYS A 334 -1.01 17.17 -17.61
C LYS A 334 -0.08 15.95 -17.64
N TYR A 335 -0.46 14.95 -18.40
CA TYR A 335 0.32 13.73 -18.55
C TYR A 335 1.22 13.79 -19.78
N ASP A 336 2.36 13.10 -19.68
CA ASP A 336 3.21 12.80 -20.82
C ASP A 336 2.44 11.84 -21.77
N PRO A 337 2.34 12.13 -23.06
CA PRO A 337 1.70 11.23 -24.02
C PRO A 337 2.48 9.92 -24.20
N VAL A 338 3.78 9.91 -23.87
CA VAL A 338 4.66 8.74 -24.00
C VAL A 338 4.73 8.00 -22.68
N ARG A 339 4.35 6.72 -22.67
CA ARG A 339 4.56 5.82 -21.52
C ARG A 339 6.00 5.36 -21.47
N ARG A 340 6.56 5.25 -20.27
CA ARG A 340 7.96 4.86 -20.07
C ARG A 340 8.15 4.01 -18.82
N TYR A 341 9.30 3.37 -18.71
CA TYR A 341 9.72 2.71 -17.48
C TYR A 341 10.00 3.75 -16.36
N ILE A 342 9.84 3.33 -15.12
CA ILE A 342 10.11 4.17 -13.95
C ILE A 342 11.58 4.56 -13.95
N SER A 343 11.90 5.80 -14.26
CA SER A 343 13.27 6.31 -14.39
C SER A 343 13.56 7.51 -13.50
N THR A 344 12.53 8.16 -12.94
CA THR A 344 12.66 9.35 -12.10
C THR A 344 11.86 9.23 -10.80
N ILE A 345 12.12 10.12 -9.86
CA ILE A 345 11.32 10.27 -8.63
C ILE A 345 9.84 10.55 -8.97
N ARG A 346 9.57 11.37 -10.01
CA ARG A 346 8.20 11.65 -10.49
C ARG A 346 7.49 10.38 -10.95
N ASP A 347 8.16 9.54 -11.71
CA ASP A 347 7.60 8.28 -12.21
C ASP A 347 7.26 7.35 -11.05
N LEU A 348 8.16 7.19 -10.08
CA LEU A 348 7.93 6.35 -8.90
C LEU A 348 6.79 6.89 -8.03
N SER A 349 6.66 8.20 -7.93
CA SER A 349 5.55 8.85 -7.24
C SER A 349 4.20 8.48 -7.87
N GLU A 350 4.08 8.63 -9.20
CA GLU A 350 2.87 8.24 -9.96
C GLU A 350 2.56 6.75 -9.79
N TYR A 351 3.57 5.88 -9.93
CA TYR A 351 3.41 4.44 -9.77
C TYR A 351 2.90 4.04 -8.39
N SER A 352 3.28 4.77 -7.34
CA SER A 352 2.90 4.45 -5.96
C SER A 352 1.41 4.65 -5.62
N HIS A 353 0.59 5.11 -6.57
CA HIS A 353 -0.85 5.26 -6.37
C HIS A 353 -1.62 3.92 -6.27
N ALA A 354 -1.09 2.83 -6.82
CA ALA A 354 -1.76 1.53 -6.87
C ALA A 354 -0.91 0.40 -6.25
N PRO A 355 -0.61 0.43 -4.95
CA PRO A 355 0.34 -0.49 -4.32
C PRO A 355 -0.04 -1.97 -4.42
N GLY A 356 -1.31 -2.32 -4.24
CA GLY A 356 -1.75 -3.71 -4.26
C GLY A 356 -1.51 -4.41 -5.60
N ALA A 357 -1.70 -3.70 -6.71
CA ALA A 357 -1.53 -4.24 -8.06
C ALA A 357 -0.11 -4.73 -8.32
N SER A 358 0.91 -4.06 -7.79
CA SER A 358 2.32 -4.41 -8.05
C SER A 358 2.76 -5.68 -7.37
N PHE A 359 2.30 -5.94 -6.14
CA PHE A 359 2.60 -7.19 -5.46
C PHE A 359 1.82 -8.36 -6.06
N PHE A 360 0.64 -8.11 -6.60
CA PHE A 360 -0.08 -9.08 -7.42
C PHE A 360 0.71 -9.39 -8.70
N GLY A 361 1.21 -8.36 -9.41
CA GLY A 361 2.12 -8.51 -10.54
C GLY A 361 3.38 -9.28 -10.19
N ALA A 362 4.03 -8.97 -9.07
CA ALA A 362 5.20 -9.70 -8.58
C ALA A 362 4.89 -11.18 -8.34
N SER A 363 3.71 -11.53 -7.81
CA SER A 363 3.30 -12.92 -7.64
C SER A 363 3.21 -13.69 -8.96
N LEU A 364 2.77 -13.03 -10.02
CA LEU A 364 2.72 -13.60 -11.38
C LEU A 364 4.13 -13.76 -11.98
N ILE A 365 4.99 -12.75 -11.82
CA ILE A 365 6.39 -12.82 -12.28
C ILE A 365 7.12 -13.97 -11.59
N LEU A 366 6.97 -14.10 -10.28
CA LEU A 366 7.60 -15.15 -9.48
C LEU A 366 7.08 -16.55 -9.84
N GLY A 367 5.76 -16.71 -9.91
CA GLY A 367 5.08 -18.01 -10.07
C GLY A 367 4.98 -18.52 -11.50
N THR A 368 5.22 -17.68 -12.52
CA THR A 368 5.18 -18.12 -13.91
C THR A 368 6.53 -18.69 -14.33
N ALA A 369 6.52 -19.89 -14.88
CA ALA A 369 7.73 -20.54 -15.40
C ALA A 369 8.40 -19.67 -16.47
N ARG A 370 9.73 -19.61 -16.40
CA ARG A 370 10.52 -18.92 -17.42
C ARG A 370 10.43 -19.67 -18.75
N ASN A 371 10.08 -18.95 -19.80
CA ASN A 371 10.13 -19.46 -21.17
C ASN A 371 11.24 -18.72 -21.95
N ALA A 372 12.35 -19.40 -22.17
CA ALA A 372 13.49 -18.81 -22.89
C ALA A 372 13.19 -18.50 -24.37
N ASN A 373 12.18 -19.15 -24.96
CA ASN A 373 11.76 -18.96 -26.34
C ASN A 373 10.69 -17.87 -26.50
N ASP A 374 10.19 -17.30 -25.40
CA ASP A 374 9.22 -16.21 -25.42
C ASP A 374 9.87 -14.94 -24.85
N PRO A 375 10.27 -13.99 -25.73
CA PRO A 375 10.94 -12.77 -25.30
C PRO A 375 10.02 -11.83 -24.48
N PHE A 376 8.73 -12.08 -24.49
CA PHE A 376 7.72 -11.30 -23.74
C PHE A 376 7.37 -11.96 -22.41
N SER A 377 7.80 -13.19 -22.16
CA SER A 377 7.58 -13.86 -20.87
C SER A 377 8.32 -13.10 -19.77
N GLY A 378 7.57 -12.45 -18.90
CA GLY A 378 8.13 -11.81 -17.69
C GLY A 378 8.32 -12.79 -16.53
N GLY A 379 7.94 -14.05 -16.70
CA GLY A 379 8.08 -15.09 -15.68
C GLY A 379 9.53 -15.43 -15.40
N ILE A 380 9.92 -15.50 -14.12
CA ILE A 380 11.28 -15.90 -13.71
C ILE A 380 11.34 -17.33 -13.16
N GLY A 381 10.17 -17.95 -12.89
CA GLY A 381 10.09 -19.32 -12.38
C GLY A 381 10.82 -19.48 -11.06
N ALA A 382 10.59 -18.56 -10.12
CA ALA A 382 11.23 -18.62 -8.81
C ALA A 382 10.85 -19.94 -8.11
N PRO A 383 11.80 -20.66 -7.51
CA PRO A 383 11.51 -21.83 -6.71
C PRO A 383 10.56 -21.50 -5.55
N LEU A 384 9.71 -22.45 -5.18
CA LEU A 384 8.93 -22.35 -3.97
C LEU A 384 9.84 -22.42 -2.74
N ASN A 385 9.43 -21.75 -1.67
CA ASN A 385 10.12 -21.83 -0.38
C ASN A 385 10.36 -23.30 0.03
N SER A 386 11.54 -23.61 0.54
CA SER A 386 11.94 -24.98 0.89
C SER A 386 11.06 -25.64 1.96
N GLY A 387 10.32 -24.84 2.73
CA GLY A 387 9.30 -25.29 3.69
C GLY A 387 8.01 -25.74 3.03
N ASN A 388 7.74 -25.41 1.76
CA ASN A 388 6.52 -25.81 1.08
C ASN A 388 6.43 -27.35 0.99
N PRO A 389 5.30 -27.96 1.43
CA PRO A 389 5.19 -29.42 1.54
C PRO A 389 5.30 -30.15 0.19
N PHE A 390 5.01 -29.49 -0.91
CA PHE A 390 5.06 -30.07 -2.25
C PHE A 390 6.47 -30.09 -2.87
N VAL A 391 7.40 -29.29 -2.36
CA VAL A 391 8.81 -29.31 -2.84
C VAL A 391 9.47 -30.67 -2.64
N LYS A 392 9.15 -31.35 -1.55
CA LYS A 392 9.72 -32.66 -1.19
C LYS A 392 8.77 -33.83 -1.46
N SER A 393 7.58 -33.58 -1.99
CA SER A 393 6.61 -34.66 -2.27
C SER A 393 7.05 -35.53 -3.43
N LYS A 394 6.93 -36.85 -3.27
CA LYS A 394 7.29 -37.83 -4.32
C LYS A 394 6.14 -38.09 -5.31
N THR A 395 4.91 -37.78 -4.94
CA THR A 395 3.71 -38.20 -5.68
C THR A 395 2.72 -37.07 -5.92
N GLN A 396 2.89 -35.92 -5.25
CA GLN A 396 2.01 -34.78 -5.37
C GLN A 396 2.81 -33.54 -5.76
N GLN A 397 2.22 -32.69 -6.56
CA GLN A 397 2.73 -31.35 -6.88
C GLN A 397 1.81 -30.29 -6.32
N GLY A 398 2.35 -29.11 -5.99
CA GLY A 398 1.57 -27.93 -5.69
C GLY A 398 0.69 -27.55 -6.89
N GLY A 399 -0.52 -27.10 -6.64
CA GLY A 399 -1.45 -26.84 -7.72
C GLY A 399 -2.42 -25.70 -7.39
N ASN A 400 -3.70 -25.97 -7.45
CA ASN A 400 -4.73 -24.93 -7.42
C ASN A 400 -5.45 -24.80 -6.05
N GLY A 401 -5.21 -25.69 -5.10
CA GLY A 401 -5.89 -25.68 -3.81
C GLY A 401 -5.11 -24.93 -2.73
N SER A 402 -4.00 -25.52 -2.26
CA SER A 402 -3.14 -24.98 -1.22
C SER A 402 -1.71 -24.81 -1.75
N PHE A 403 -0.95 -23.90 -1.17
CA PHE A 403 0.47 -23.63 -1.48
C PHE A 403 0.76 -23.32 -2.96
N ALA A 404 -0.21 -22.81 -3.70
CA ALA A 404 -0.10 -22.43 -5.10
C ALA A 404 -0.29 -20.92 -5.30
N VAL A 405 0.03 -20.43 -6.51
CA VAL A 405 -0.09 -19.00 -6.84
C VAL A 405 -1.50 -18.47 -6.61
N GLY A 406 -2.56 -19.22 -6.97
CA GLY A 406 -3.95 -18.80 -6.72
C GLY A 406 -4.27 -18.64 -5.23
N HIS A 407 -3.78 -19.54 -4.37
CA HIS A 407 -3.91 -19.41 -2.92
C HIS A 407 -3.12 -18.20 -2.39
N LEU A 408 -1.88 -18.03 -2.84
CA LEU A 408 -1.08 -16.84 -2.49
C LEU A 408 -1.79 -15.54 -2.89
N GLN A 409 -2.40 -15.47 -4.07
CA GLN A 409 -3.15 -14.29 -4.53
C GLN A 409 -4.36 -13.99 -3.65
N ALA A 410 -5.07 -15.03 -3.18
CA ALA A 410 -6.15 -14.87 -2.21
C ALA A 410 -5.62 -14.27 -0.88
N LEU A 411 -4.48 -14.78 -0.38
CA LEU A 411 -3.84 -14.25 0.83
C LEU A 411 -3.30 -12.82 0.64
N LEU A 412 -2.75 -12.49 -0.52
CA LEU A 412 -2.32 -11.12 -0.82
C LEU A 412 -3.48 -10.13 -0.71
N ASN A 413 -4.63 -10.43 -1.34
CA ASN A 413 -5.81 -9.55 -1.27
C ASN A 413 -6.42 -9.49 0.14
N LEU A 414 -6.45 -10.61 0.87
CA LEU A 414 -6.83 -10.63 2.27
C LEU A 414 -5.90 -9.73 3.10
N GLY A 415 -4.59 -9.91 2.93
CA GLY A 415 -3.56 -9.13 3.62
C GLY A 415 -3.69 -7.63 3.37
N VAL A 416 -3.88 -7.22 2.11
CA VAL A 416 -4.14 -5.81 1.73
C VAL A 416 -5.32 -5.25 2.52
N SER A 417 -6.44 -5.96 2.59
CA SER A 417 -7.63 -5.53 3.34
C SER A 417 -7.34 -5.38 4.85
N ARG A 418 -6.61 -6.33 5.44
CA ARG A 418 -6.27 -6.30 6.88
C ARG A 418 -5.28 -5.18 7.20
N ALA A 419 -4.24 -5.03 6.38
CA ALA A 419 -3.22 -4.00 6.57
C ALA A 419 -3.81 -2.58 6.48
N ILE A 420 -4.74 -2.33 5.54
CA ILE A 420 -5.43 -1.04 5.44
C ILE A 420 -6.29 -0.75 6.66
N ARG A 421 -7.02 -1.75 7.19
CA ARG A 421 -7.79 -1.56 8.43
C ARG A 421 -6.89 -1.18 9.60
N ALA A 422 -5.77 -1.90 9.78
CA ALA A 422 -4.80 -1.59 10.83
C ALA A 422 -4.15 -0.22 10.66
N ALA A 423 -3.76 0.16 9.43
CA ALA A 423 -3.23 1.48 9.14
C ALA A 423 -4.25 2.60 9.44
N TYR A 424 -5.51 2.40 9.08
CA TYR A 424 -6.55 3.40 9.32
C TYR A 424 -6.97 3.47 10.79
N TRP A 425 -6.84 2.37 11.55
CA TRP A 425 -6.92 2.43 13.01
C TRP A 425 -5.90 3.42 13.59
N GLN A 426 -4.63 3.28 13.19
CA GLN A 426 -3.58 4.21 13.61
C GLN A 426 -3.90 5.66 13.20
N LYS A 427 -4.45 5.86 12.00
CA LYS A 427 -4.73 7.17 11.42
C LYS A 427 -5.89 7.91 12.10
N PHE A 428 -7.00 7.25 12.33
CA PHE A 428 -8.21 7.90 12.83
C PHE A 428 -8.38 7.78 14.34
N TYR A 429 -8.00 6.62 14.91
CA TYR A 429 -8.33 6.28 16.30
C TYR A 429 -7.16 6.47 17.28
N VAL A 430 -5.93 6.63 16.78
CA VAL A 430 -4.75 6.79 17.63
C VAL A 430 -4.02 8.13 17.38
N HIS A 431 -3.48 8.34 16.18
CA HIS A 431 -2.44 9.37 16.01
C HIS A 431 -2.90 10.68 15.38
N ARG A 432 -3.84 10.69 14.46
CA ARG A 432 -4.29 11.87 13.68
C ARG A 432 -3.19 12.85 13.29
N THR A 433 -2.06 12.33 12.82
CA THR A 433 -0.83 13.09 12.57
C THR A 433 -0.93 13.98 11.34
N LEU A 434 -0.38 15.18 11.46
CA LEU A 434 -0.24 16.19 10.41
C LEU A 434 0.43 15.65 9.15
N ARG A 435 -0.07 16.07 7.97
CA ARG A 435 0.54 15.79 6.67
C ARG A 435 1.72 16.72 6.36
N PRO A 436 2.69 16.29 5.51
CA PRO A 436 3.80 17.13 5.08
C PRO A 436 3.36 18.45 4.42
N GLU A 437 2.30 18.42 3.61
CA GLU A 437 1.79 19.63 2.95
C GLU A 437 1.27 20.68 3.93
N ALA A 438 0.60 20.25 5.01
CA ALA A 438 0.13 21.17 6.05
C ALA A 438 1.33 21.73 6.85
N TYR A 439 2.36 20.92 7.11
CA TYR A 439 3.61 21.39 7.70
C TYR A 439 4.29 22.43 6.82
N GLY A 440 4.31 22.23 5.50
CA GLY A 440 4.80 23.24 4.54
C GLY A 440 4.05 24.57 4.67
N GLY A 441 2.74 24.53 4.95
CA GLY A 441 1.93 25.72 5.26
C GLY A 441 2.38 26.43 6.53
N LEU A 442 2.70 25.68 7.60
CA LEU A 442 3.25 26.25 8.84
C LEU A 442 4.59 26.96 8.60
N VAL A 443 5.49 26.32 7.83
CA VAL A 443 6.79 26.89 7.45
C VAL A 443 6.59 28.19 6.65
N HIS A 444 5.72 28.16 5.65
CA HIS A 444 5.40 29.31 4.82
C HIS A 444 4.88 30.48 5.67
N ASN A 445 3.91 30.22 6.54
CA ASN A 445 3.30 31.25 7.39
C ASN A 445 4.30 31.83 8.41
N ASN A 446 5.20 31.03 8.97
CA ASN A 446 6.25 31.54 9.84
C ASN A 446 7.14 32.57 9.13
N ILE A 447 7.46 32.33 7.85
CA ILE A 447 8.37 33.21 7.11
C ILE A 447 7.62 34.42 6.54
N VAL A 448 6.47 34.21 5.89
CA VAL A 448 5.72 35.25 5.18
C VAL A 448 4.83 36.05 6.11
N ASN A 449 4.03 35.39 6.92
CA ASN A 449 3.03 36.00 7.80
C ASN A 449 3.55 36.23 9.23
N LYS A 450 4.83 35.89 9.51
CA LYS A 450 5.48 36.08 10.82
C LYS A 450 4.75 35.39 11.98
N THR A 451 4.08 34.28 11.70
CA THR A 451 3.49 33.43 12.75
C THR A 451 4.59 32.80 13.60
N GLN A 452 4.23 32.33 14.80
CA GLN A 452 5.19 31.71 15.73
C GLN A 452 4.87 30.21 15.89
N TYR A 453 4.58 29.52 14.76
CA TYR A 453 4.34 28.08 14.81
C TYR A 453 5.62 27.35 15.22
N PRO A 454 5.52 26.28 16.03
CA PRO A 454 6.65 25.59 16.64
C PRO A 454 7.36 24.64 15.66
N VAL A 455 7.78 25.14 14.50
CA VAL A 455 8.64 24.38 13.58
C VAL A 455 10.10 24.52 13.98
N HIS A 456 10.89 23.45 13.86
CA HIS A 456 12.28 23.47 14.28
C HIS A 456 13.12 24.39 13.35
N LYS A 457 14.12 25.06 13.93
CA LYS A 457 14.99 26.02 13.20
C LYS A 457 15.72 25.41 12.00
N ASP A 458 16.01 24.12 11.99
CA ASP A 458 16.74 23.46 10.92
C ASP A 458 15.99 23.57 9.58
N ILE A 459 14.65 23.45 9.57
CA ILE A 459 13.89 23.64 8.32
C ILE A 459 13.91 25.10 7.87
N LEU A 460 13.81 26.07 8.80
CA LEU A 460 13.81 27.48 8.46
C LEU A 460 15.16 27.96 7.87
N ASN A 461 16.26 27.28 8.23
CA ASN A 461 17.61 27.56 7.75
C ASN A 461 18.07 26.61 6.62
N SER A 462 17.17 25.78 6.10
CA SER A 462 17.50 24.73 5.12
C SER A 462 17.85 25.31 3.75
N LYS A 463 18.88 24.74 3.12
CA LYS A 463 19.23 24.99 1.72
C LYS A 463 18.15 24.49 0.76
N ALA A 464 17.53 23.35 1.08
CA ALA A 464 16.41 22.80 0.30
C ALA A 464 15.25 23.80 0.26
N LEU A 465 14.89 24.37 1.42
CA LEU A 465 13.82 25.37 1.51
C LEU A 465 14.14 26.64 0.71
N ALA A 466 15.37 27.15 0.81
CA ALA A 466 15.81 28.32 0.06
C ALA A 466 15.79 28.08 -1.47
N GLN A 467 16.25 26.90 -1.92
CA GLN A 467 16.19 26.52 -3.35
C GLN A 467 14.76 26.30 -3.83
N SER A 468 13.88 25.71 -2.99
CA SER A 468 12.47 25.57 -3.29
C SER A 468 11.80 26.93 -3.50
N PHE A 469 12.08 27.90 -2.62
CA PHE A 469 11.60 29.28 -2.81
C PHE A 469 12.11 29.89 -4.11
N SER A 470 13.40 29.74 -4.42
CA SER A 470 13.98 30.26 -5.67
C SER A 470 13.31 29.66 -6.91
N LYS A 471 12.92 28.39 -6.86
CA LYS A 471 12.28 27.68 -8.00
C LYS A 471 10.79 27.95 -8.12
N PHE A 472 10.07 28.03 -7.00
CA PHE A 472 8.60 28.03 -6.97
C PHE A 472 7.96 29.33 -6.46
N GLY A 473 8.75 30.26 -5.91
CA GLY A 473 8.27 31.53 -5.37
C GLY A 473 7.53 31.43 -4.04
N SER A 474 7.51 30.27 -3.40
CA SER A 474 6.87 30.04 -2.10
C SER A 474 7.65 29.08 -1.22
N TYR A 475 7.38 29.11 0.09
CA TYR A 475 7.96 28.18 1.06
C TYR A 475 7.07 26.97 1.34
N LEU A 476 6.00 26.77 0.56
CA LEU A 476 5.15 25.58 0.60
C LEU A 476 5.94 24.35 0.11
N LEU A 477 5.55 23.16 0.58
CA LEU A 477 6.12 21.93 0.05
C LEU A 477 5.52 21.63 -1.33
N PRO A 478 6.32 21.59 -2.41
CA PRO A 478 5.79 21.29 -3.74
C PRO A 478 5.32 19.84 -3.85
N HIS A 479 4.14 19.62 -4.39
CA HIS A 479 3.51 18.31 -4.53
C HIS A 479 3.63 17.74 -5.94
N GLY A 480 3.69 16.42 -6.05
CA GLY A 480 3.59 15.69 -7.32
C GLY A 480 2.16 15.57 -7.84
N PHE A 481 1.15 15.89 -7.01
CA PHE A 481 -0.28 15.69 -7.29
C PHE A 481 -1.09 16.94 -6.97
N PRO A 482 -2.02 17.33 -7.86
CA PRO A 482 -2.83 18.53 -7.66
C PRO A 482 -3.81 18.43 -6.49
N GLU A 483 -4.27 17.22 -6.16
CA GLU A 483 -5.18 16.97 -5.04
C GLU A 483 -4.47 16.93 -3.67
N GLY A 484 -3.14 16.97 -3.65
CA GLY A 484 -2.36 16.78 -2.43
C GLY A 484 -2.54 15.40 -1.82
N ALA A 485 -2.46 15.28 -0.50
CA ALA A 485 -2.67 14.02 0.19
C ALA A 485 -4.16 13.61 0.25
N PRO A 486 -4.49 12.32 0.43
CA PRO A 486 -5.86 11.86 0.69
C PRO A 486 -6.45 12.43 1.98
N ILE A 487 -7.78 12.51 2.09
CA ILE A 487 -8.47 13.06 3.27
C ILE A 487 -8.49 12.01 4.41
N HIS A 488 -7.36 11.80 5.00
CA HIS A 488 -7.10 11.03 6.23
C HIS A 488 -5.70 11.35 6.74
N SER A 489 -5.45 11.15 8.02
CA SER A 489 -4.17 11.50 8.65
C SER A 489 -2.95 10.77 8.07
N SER A 490 -1.77 11.28 8.37
CA SER A 490 -0.52 10.83 7.74
C SER A 490 -0.07 9.46 8.23
N TYR A 491 0.05 9.28 9.53
CA TYR A 491 0.73 8.15 10.18
C TYR A 491 -0.26 7.02 10.54
N VAL A 492 0.00 5.78 10.12
CA VAL A 492 1.09 5.26 9.31
C VAL A 492 0.72 5.29 7.82
N GLY A 493 1.70 5.11 6.93
CA GLY A 493 1.44 5.02 5.50
C GLY A 493 0.60 3.79 5.14
N GLY A 494 -0.63 3.99 4.62
CA GLY A 494 -1.49 2.88 4.19
C GLY A 494 -0.88 2.06 3.06
N ALA A 495 -0.34 2.71 2.03
CA ALA A 495 0.37 2.05 0.93
C ALA A 495 1.59 1.25 1.44
N ALA A 496 2.29 1.76 2.46
CA ALA A 496 3.41 1.07 3.09
C ALA A 496 2.95 -0.19 3.85
N SER A 497 1.81 -0.14 4.54
CA SER A 497 1.25 -1.30 5.23
C SER A 497 0.84 -2.39 4.24
N ILE A 498 0.26 -2.01 3.08
CA ILE A 498 0.01 -2.93 1.97
C ILE A 498 1.32 -3.55 1.47
N ALA A 499 2.36 -2.74 1.27
CA ALA A 499 3.65 -3.21 0.79
C ALA A 499 4.31 -4.18 1.80
N GLY A 500 4.24 -3.87 3.09
CA GLY A 500 4.77 -4.72 4.15
C GLY A 500 4.12 -6.10 4.20
N VAL A 501 2.77 -6.15 4.22
CA VAL A 501 2.05 -7.42 4.24
C VAL A 501 2.33 -8.25 2.99
N SER A 502 2.32 -7.61 1.82
CA SER A 502 2.48 -8.31 0.55
C SER A 502 3.89 -8.86 0.34
N ALA A 503 4.94 -8.07 0.61
CA ALA A 503 6.32 -8.53 0.52
C ALA A 503 6.58 -9.72 1.46
N THR A 504 6.04 -9.67 2.66
CA THR A 504 6.18 -10.75 3.65
C THR A 504 5.50 -12.04 3.20
N LEU A 505 4.28 -11.94 2.67
CA LEU A 505 3.57 -13.10 2.11
C LEU A 505 4.32 -13.71 0.92
N LEU A 506 4.89 -12.89 0.02
CA LEU A 506 5.67 -13.38 -1.12
C LEU A 506 6.95 -14.09 -0.66
N LYS A 507 7.68 -13.55 0.33
CA LYS A 507 8.87 -14.20 0.91
C LYS A 507 8.51 -15.53 1.60
N ALA A 508 7.33 -15.65 2.19
CA ALA A 508 6.87 -16.90 2.79
C ALA A 508 6.58 -18.00 1.76
N TYR A 509 6.28 -17.66 0.51
CA TYR A 509 5.89 -18.61 -0.54
C TYR A 509 7.03 -18.98 -1.48
N PHE A 510 7.99 -18.08 -1.76
CA PHE A 510 9.07 -18.29 -2.70
C PHE A 510 10.43 -18.35 -2.00
N ASP A 511 11.41 -18.93 -2.68
CA ASP A 511 12.79 -18.90 -2.24
C ASP A 511 13.35 -17.47 -2.34
N GLU A 512 13.58 -16.86 -1.19
CA GLU A 512 14.05 -15.48 -1.09
C GLU A 512 15.50 -15.28 -1.52
N ASP A 513 16.29 -16.37 -1.54
CA ASP A 513 17.70 -16.37 -1.93
C ASP A 513 17.90 -16.61 -3.45
N PHE A 514 16.82 -16.94 -4.18
CA PHE A 514 16.88 -17.15 -5.62
C PHE A 514 17.33 -15.88 -6.35
N VAL A 515 18.39 -16.00 -7.18
CA VAL A 515 18.91 -14.89 -7.97
C VAL A 515 18.03 -14.67 -9.21
N ILE A 516 17.56 -13.44 -9.37
CA ILE A 516 16.70 -13.04 -10.49
C ILE A 516 17.51 -13.14 -11.81
N PRO A 517 17.04 -13.92 -12.79
CA PRO A 517 17.72 -14.05 -14.07
C PRO A 517 17.50 -12.81 -14.94
N ASN A 518 18.52 -12.40 -15.69
CA ASN A 518 18.48 -11.31 -16.68
C ASN A 518 17.85 -10.01 -16.15
N PRO A 519 18.35 -9.47 -15.03
CA PRO A 519 17.82 -8.21 -14.50
C PRO A 519 18.06 -7.05 -15.45
N VAL A 520 17.20 -6.02 -15.37
CA VAL A 520 17.20 -4.89 -16.29
C VAL A 520 17.20 -3.55 -15.57
N VAL A 521 17.56 -2.50 -16.28
CA VAL A 521 17.39 -1.10 -15.84
C VAL A 521 16.82 -0.28 -16.99
N PRO A 522 16.12 0.83 -16.72
CA PRO A 522 15.73 1.78 -17.76
C PRO A 522 16.96 2.30 -18.50
N ASP A 523 16.88 2.41 -19.83
CA ASP A 523 17.96 3.00 -20.63
C ASP A 523 18.11 4.48 -20.25
N PRO A 524 19.29 4.93 -19.83
CA PRO A 524 19.56 6.34 -19.47
C PRO A 524 19.23 7.34 -20.58
N ASN A 525 19.33 6.92 -21.85
CA ASN A 525 19.13 7.77 -23.02
C ASN A 525 17.70 7.67 -23.59
N ASP A 526 17.00 6.56 -23.33
CA ASP A 526 15.64 6.31 -23.82
C ASP A 526 14.83 5.52 -22.78
N PRO A 527 14.16 6.19 -21.84
CA PRO A 527 13.42 5.49 -20.76
C PRO A 527 12.17 4.73 -21.27
N THR A 528 11.88 4.73 -22.56
CA THR A 528 10.89 3.83 -23.16
C THR A 528 11.42 2.41 -23.35
N LYS A 529 12.70 2.17 -23.07
CA LYS A 529 13.41 0.90 -23.20
C LYS A 529 14.11 0.51 -21.89
N VAL A 530 14.47 -0.74 -21.81
CA VAL A 530 15.35 -1.28 -20.76
C VAL A 530 16.61 -1.87 -21.39
N ILE A 531 17.69 -1.83 -20.62
CA ILE A 531 18.97 -2.46 -20.94
C ILE A 531 19.33 -3.47 -19.84
N PRO A 532 20.19 -4.50 -20.13
CA PRO A 532 20.63 -5.44 -19.11
C PRO A 532 21.34 -4.75 -17.94
N TYR A 533 21.02 -5.19 -16.73
CA TYR A 533 21.80 -4.85 -15.55
C TYR A 533 22.93 -5.86 -15.36
N THR A 534 24.17 -5.37 -15.22
CA THR A 534 25.39 -6.20 -15.15
C THR A 534 26.14 -6.08 -13.81
N GLY A 535 25.48 -5.53 -12.78
CA GLY A 535 26.07 -5.35 -11.44
C GLY A 535 25.94 -6.60 -10.55
N GLU A 536 25.94 -6.39 -9.23
CA GLU A 536 25.82 -7.44 -8.23
C GLU A 536 24.53 -8.27 -8.41
N PRO A 537 24.53 -9.57 -8.07
CA PRO A 537 23.36 -10.42 -8.17
C PRO A 537 22.18 -9.85 -7.33
N LEU A 538 21.00 -9.85 -7.91
CA LEU A 538 19.76 -9.40 -7.27
C LEU A 538 18.93 -10.62 -6.86
N THR A 539 18.58 -10.72 -5.57
CA THR A 539 17.79 -11.84 -5.04
C THR A 539 16.30 -11.48 -4.96
N VAL A 540 15.45 -12.50 -4.98
CA VAL A 540 13.99 -12.33 -4.82
C VAL A 540 13.67 -11.58 -3.53
N GLY A 541 14.22 -12.00 -2.39
CA GLY A 541 13.97 -11.34 -1.11
C GLY A 541 14.46 -9.89 -1.08
N GLY A 542 15.66 -9.64 -1.65
CA GLY A 542 16.22 -8.29 -1.77
C GLY A 542 15.35 -7.38 -2.63
N GLU A 543 14.85 -7.86 -3.76
CA GLU A 543 14.01 -7.10 -4.67
C GLU A 543 12.57 -6.90 -4.15
N LEU A 544 12.03 -7.85 -3.35
CA LEU A 544 10.77 -7.66 -2.63
C LEU A 544 10.89 -6.59 -1.54
N ASN A 545 12.00 -6.58 -0.79
CA ASN A 545 12.29 -5.54 0.20
C ASN A 545 12.44 -4.17 -0.48
N LYS A 546 13.11 -4.12 -1.64
CA LYS A 546 13.26 -2.92 -2.45
C LYS A 546 11.91 -2.45 -2.97
N LEU A 547 11.06 -3.33 -3.52
CA LEU A 547 9.72 -3.01 -3.96
C LEU A 547 8.89 -2.39 -2.82
N ALA A 548 8.92 -3.00 -1.64
CA ALA A 548 8.20 -2.50 -0.47
C ALA A 548 8.65 -1.08 -0.10
N THR A 549 9.96 -0.82 -0.10
CA THR A 549 10.50 0.50 0.19
C THR A 549 10.28 1.51 -0.95
N ASN A 550 10.25 1.08 -2.21
CA ASN A 550 9.89 1.94 -3.35
C ASN A 550 8.48 2.53 -3.17
N TYR A 551 7.51 1.72 -2.73
CA TYR A 551 6.15 2.22 -2.46
C TYR A 551 6.10 3.27 -1.36
N THR A 552 6.85 3.06 -0.28
CA THR A 552 6.88 4.04 0.83
C THR A 552 7.46 5.37 0.37
N LEU A 553 8.57 5.31 -0.35
CA LEU A 553 9.27 6.50 -0.83
C LEU A 553 8.50 7.19 -1.96
N GLY A 554 7.85 6.44 -2.86
CA GLY A 554 7.02 7.02 -3.91
C GLY A 554 5.93 7.94 -3.36
N ARG A 555 5.35 7.61 -2.19
CA ARG A 555 4.40 8.51 -1.50
C ARG A 555 5.08 9.74 -0.90
N GLY A 556 6.28 9.61 -0.34
CA GLY A 556 7.10 10.73 0.09
C GLY A 556 7.51 11.64 -1.08
N HIS A 557 7.94 11.04 -2.18
CA HIS A 557 8.31 11.73 -3.42
C HIS A 557 7.18 12.60 -3.99
N GLY A 558 5.93 12.20 -3.76
CA GLY A 558 4.75 13.00 -4.07
C GLY A 558 4.46 14.13 -3.07
N GLY A 559 5.19 14.23 -1.95
CA GLY A 559 4.92 15.18 -0.88
C GLY A 559 3.81 14.75 0.09
N ILE A 560 3.34 13.49 0.02
CA ILE A 560 2.14 13.01 0.72
C ILE A 560 2.44 12.46 2.11
N HIS A 561 3.56 11.77 2.29
CA HIS A 561 3.92 11.04 3.50
C HIS A 561 5.32 11.40 4.00
N TRP A 562 5.47 11.40 5.33
CA TRP A 562 6.77 11.43 5.99
C TRP A 562 7.52 10.11 5.77
N ARG A 563 8.84 10.13 5.90
CA ARG A 563 9.67 8.90 5.88
C ARG A 563 9.19 7.89 6.92
N THR A 564 8.95 8.35 8.14
CA THR A 564 8.51 7.51 9.26
C THR A 564 7.11 6.93 9.05
N ASP A 565 6.20 7.61 8.34
CA ASP A 565 4.89 7.04 7.99
C ASP A 565 5.05 5.74 7.20
N GLY A 566 5.96 5.78 6.21
CA GLY A 566 6.25 4.65 5.35
C GLY A 566 6.98 3.53 6.08
N SER A 567 8.05 3.88 6.79
CA SER A 567 8.90 2.89 7.47
C SER A 567 8.19 2.15 8.60
N ALA A 568 7.34 2.82 9.38
CA ALA A 568 6.49 2.17 10.39
C ALA A 568 5.34 1.37 9.76
N GLY A 569 4.80 1.84 8.63
CA GLY A 569 3.77 1.12 7.88
C GLY A 569 4.25 -0.23 7.35
N LEU A 570 5.51 -0.35 6.93
CA LEU A 570 6.11 -1.63 6.51
C LEU A 570 6.12 -2.64 7.65
N ALA A 571 6.55 -2.24 8.84
CA ALA A 571 6.56 -3.11 10.03
C ALA A 571 5.14 -3.53 10.43
N LEU A 572 4.17 -2.61 10.39
CA LEU A 572 2.76 -2.93 10.64
C LEU A 572 2.25 -4.00 9.68
N GLY A 573 2.54 -3.87 8.39
CA GLY A 573 2.14 -4.85 7.37
C GLY A 573 2.80 -6.21 7.57
N GLU A 574 4.07 -6.26 7.94
CA GLU A 574 4.78 -7.52 8.25
C GLU A 574 4.13 -8.27 9.42
N GLU A 575 3.78 -7.58 10.50
CA GLU A 575 3.11 -8.21 11.66
C GLU A 575 1.69 -8.72 11.28
N ILE A 576 0.96 -8.01 10.42
CA ILE A 576 -0.33 -8.48 9.89
C ILE A 576 -0.15 -9.75 9.05
N ALA A 577 0.88 -9.82 8.17
CA ALA A 577 1.17 -11.02 7.40
C ALA A 577 1.47 -12.23 8.30
N ILE A 578 2.30 -12.03 9.31
CA ILE A 578 2.65 -13.07 10.29
C ILE A 578 1.40 -13.60 11.00
N SER A 579 0.49 -12.71 11.37
CA SER A 579 -0.77 -13.07 12.01
C SER A 579 -1.68 -13.91 11.10
N ILE A 580 -1.80 -13.53 9.83
CA ILE A 580 -2.57 -14.28 8.82
C ILE A 580 -1.95 -15.67 8.61
N LEU A 581 -0.64 -15.76 8.43
CA LEU A 581 0.05 -17.04 8.19
C LEU A 581 -0.09 -18.01 9.37
N LYS A 582 -0.16 -17.50 10.61
CA LYS A 582 -0.44 -18.32 11.80
C LYS A 582 -1.80 -18.99 11.75
N ASP A 583 -2.83 -18.26 11.35
CA ASP A 583 -4.19 -18.80 11.25
C ASP A 583 -4.31 -19.76 10.07
N GLU A 584 -3.75 -19.42 8.90
CA GLU A 584 -3.73 -20.28 7.71
C GLU A 584 -3.08 -21.63 7.97
N ARG A 585 -1.96 -21.64 8.70
CA ARG A 585 -1.25 -22.88 9.05
C ARG A 585 -2.16 -23.88 9.77
N LEU A 586 -3.09 -23.43 10.60
CA LEU A 586 -4.02 -24.30 11.33
C LEU A 586 -5.00 -25.01 10.40
N GLY A 587 -5.26 -24.46 9.22
CA GLY A 587 -6.24 -24.97 8.25
C GLY A 587 -5.69 -26.08 7.35
N TYR A 588 -4.38 -26.23 7.19
CA TYR A 588 -3.80 -27.18 6.25
C TYR A 588 -3.92 -28.63 6.71
N ASN A 589 -4.07 -29.52 5.72
CA ASN A 589 -4.04 -30.95 5.94
C ASN A 589 -2.69 -31.57 5.60
N GLU A 590 -1.87 -30.89 4.82
CA GLU A 590 -0.53 -31.27 4.44
C GLU A 590 0.38 -31.29 5.68
N LYS A 591 1.38 -32.20 5.68
CA LYS A 591 2.44 -32.18 6.69
C LYS A 591 3.31 -30.95 6.42
N PHE A 592 3.11 -29.92 7.22
CA PHE A 592 3.72 -28.61 7.02
C PHE A 592 4.30 -28.06 8.33
N ASP A 593 5.60 -27.79 8.32
CA ASP A 593 6.33 -27.35 9.51
C ASP A 593 6.20 -25.84 9.76
N GLY A 594 5.67 -25.08 8.82
CA GLY A 594 5.43 -23.64 8.91
C GLY A 594 6.12 -22.86 7.78
N PHE A 595 5.66 -21.62 7.60
CA PHE A 595 6.25 -20.66 6.66
C PHE A 595 7.55 -20.11 7.23
N THR A 596 8.69 -20.32 6.52
CA THR A 596 10.00 -19.83 6.94
C THR A 596 10.45 -18.71 6.01
N PHE A 597 10.77 -17.55 6.54
CA PHE A 597 11.21 -16.38 5.78
C PHE A 597 12.00 -15.41 6.66
N THR A 598 12.69 -14.45 6.01
CA THR A 598 13.45 -13.39 6.68
C THR A 598 12.61 -12.12 6.80
N LYS A 599 12.45 -11.61 8.01
CA LYS A 599 11.81 -10.32 8.31
C LYS A 599 12.62 -9.17 7.70
N PHE A 600 12.02 -7.97 7.63
CA PHE A 600 12.75 -6.77 7.18
C PHE A 600 13.94 -6.42 8.10
N ASP A 601 13.93 -6.82 9.36
CA ASP A 601 15.05 -6.60 10.30
C ASP A 601 16.18 -7.63 10.17
N GLY A 602 16.09 -8.55 9.21
CA GLY A 602 17.06 -9.62 8.99
C GLY A 602 16.84 -10.86 9.84
N THR A 603 15.86 -10.87 10.74
CA THR A 603 15.55 -12.04 11.58
C THR A 603 14.84 -13.10 10.77
N LYS A 604 15.40 -14.30 10.68
CA LYS A 604 14.74 -15.47 10.08
C LYS A 604 13.76 -16.10 11.07
N ILE A 605 12.51 -16.29 10.65
CA ILE A 605 11.45 -16.87 11.48
C ILE A 605 10.73 -18.01 10.76
N THR A 606 10.09 -18.87 11.54
CA THR A 606 9.12 -19.87 11.06
C THR A 606 7.80 -19.65 11.78
N VAL A 607 6.72 -19.53 11.00
CA VAL A 607 5.37 -19.23 11.48
C VAL A 607 4.46 -20.43 11.31
#